data_8b5894bfd7d1749f08c0ce47a5bd3154
#
_entry.id   8b5894bfd7d1749f08c0ce47a5bd3154
#
_cell.length_a   1.000
_cell.length_b   1.000
_cell.length_c   1.000
_cell.angle_alpha   90.00
_cell.angle_beta   90.00
_cell.angle_gamma   90.00
#
_symmetry.space_group_name_H-M   'P 1'
#
loop_
_entity.id
_entity.type
_entity.pdbx_description
1 polymer ?
#
loop_
_entity_poly.entity_id
_entity_poly.type
_entity_poly.pdbx_seq_one_letter_code
_entity_poly.pdbx_strand_id
1 'polypeptide(L)'
;MGTNSYWARRAIEREDEWNKKSRETIEKELAAQYERSAQRLQANIEQLYGKFATDNGLSMTDARKLINGAEFRTWRKEVEGYLSDFEKTGNPKIMLELNTLSMRSRISRLDKLYSDTLIEIDKLNRNTDKVMSSFLKEAYKDNRLHSAYELAKKGQGPLNVVVDNKQVEQVLRTPWSGKNYSERIWANGEKLARTIQDTVVNGVHRGVSVNKLAKEVQERMGVSKNDAVRLVRTELNYVHNQSTLDSLRSSDMEFFQFIATMDKRTSSICRQHDNNIYPVSEAEVGNNVPPLHPRCRSTIAGAISNKKPTSGSRITKKEPTSKGEWTQYQKVPRNMNYNEWKAVYVDKTKTFADWREEQKVEKPKQPKPVKPKEVNIKDKLSKFDTSKATAQDVINLGKMVSQKHDIINLIGNKDELVKVLSQYREVGYKIPNASWAEDSVKKNKEMIQGAFDVYPSDWGKMLKDNNKGINTRKIKRGYFFGDAAVTGRPLKYAKIKNPERYITINMNGVKKTTPFHEIGHMVEYFNKDAKRLSNEFIEMRTKGEVEEKLNDILNVRCYGREKAKKDNFISPYIGKTYSNGSTEVLSMGLESVFEPTEEGQYKGWNYETGKPVWATIKDDHEYLHFIIGMLLTV
;
A
#
# COMPACT_ATOMS: atom_id res chain seq x y z
N MET A 1 32.00 20.85 -13.57
CA MET A 1 30.73 20.28 -13.13
C MET A 1 30.53 20.66 -11.68
N GLY A 2 29.33 21.16 -11.32
CA GLY A 2 29.01 21.43 -9.92
C GLY A 2 29.01 20.12 -9.09
N THR A 3 29.36 20.20 -7.82
CA THR A 3 29.53 19.04 -6.92
C THR A 3 28.30 18.14 -6.85
N ASN A 4 27.10 18.69 -6.72
CA ASN A 4 25.84 17.93 -6.73
C ASN A 4 25.64 17.13 -8.04
N SER A 5 26.03 17.72 -9.20
CA SER A 5 25.93 17.06 -10.51
C SER A 5 26.88 15.86 -10.62
N TYR A 6 28.04 15.96 -9.99
CA TYR A 6 29.00 14.88 -9.92
C TYR A 6 28.46 13.69 -9.12
N TRP A 7 28.01 13.92 -7.89
CA TRP A 7 27.47 12.84 -7.04
C TRP A 7 26.23 12.20 -7.64
N ALA A 8 25.31 13.00 -8.20
CA ALA A 8 24.11 12.46 -8.86
C ALA A 8 24.48 11.50 -10.01
N ARG A 9 25.49 11.85 -10.82
CA ARG A 9 25.97 10.96 -11.88
C ARG A 9 26.57 9.67 -11.32
N ARG A 10 27.42 9.78 -10.30
CA ARG A 10 28.07 8.62 -9.68
C ARG A 10 27.04 7.68 -9.03
N ALA A 11 25.99 8.22 -8.42
CA ALA A 11 24.91 7.44 -7.84
C ALA A 11 24.13 6.65 -8.91
N ILE A 12 23.82 7.26 -10.06
CA ILE A 12 23.15 6.57 -11.18
C ILE A 12 24.04 5.45 -11.75
N GLU A 13 25.32 5.76 -12.01
CA GLU A 13 26.29 4.78 -12.53
C GLU A 13 26.39 3.58 -11.59
N ARG A 14 26.42 3.82 -10.29
CA ARG A 14 26.54 2.79 -9.26
C ARG A 14 25.29 1.92 -9.14
N GLU A 15 24.11 2.54 -9.17
CA GLU A 15 22.83 1.83 -9.19
C GLU A 15 22.76 0.89 -10.42
N ASP A 16 23.18 1.36 -11.59
CA ASP A 16 23.16 0.54 -12.81
C ASP A 16 24.17 -0.62 -12.76
N GLU A 17 25.35 -0.40 -12.19
CA GLU A 17 26.38 -1.42 -12.03
C GLU A 17 25.85 -2.58 -11.16
N TRP A 18 25.24 -2.26 -10.01
CA TRP A 18 24.68 -3.27 -9.13
C TRP A 18 23.45 -3.96 -9.71
N ASN A 19 22.60 -3.24 -10.43
CA ASN A 19 21.50 -3.85 -11.17
C ASN A 19 21.98 -4.79 -12.29
N LYS A 20 23.10 -4.47 -12.94
CA LYS A 20 23.72 -5.37 -13.91
C LYS A 20 24.26 -6.62 -13.21
N LYS A 21 25.03 -6.44 -12.12
CA LYS A 21 25.57 -7.54 -11.32
C LYS A 21 24.44 -8.45 -10.80
N SER A 22 23.33 -7.88 -10.33
CA SER A 22 22.14 -8.64 -9.91
C SER A 22 21.63 -9.56 -11.01
N ARG A 23 21.45 -9.05 -12.22
CA ARG A 23 20.97 -9.85 -13.37
C ARG A 23 21.94 -10.95 -13.79
N GLU A 24 23.24 -10.67 -13.72
CA GLU A 24 24.28 -11.60 -14.17
C GLU A 24 24.61 -12.70 -13.15
N THR A 25 24.32 -12.48 -11.88
CA THR A 25 24.65 -13.38 -10.78
C THR A 25 23.40 -13.91 -10.09
N ILE A 26 22.90 -13.23 -9.06
CA ILE A 26 21.85 -13.71 -8.16
C ILE A 26 20.54 -14.06 -8.87
N GLU A 27 20.10 -13.27 -9.85
CA GLU A 27 18.87 -13.56 -10.57
C GLU A 27 18.97 -14.83 -11.40
N LYS A 28 20.14 -15.12 -12.01
CA LYS A 28 20.40 -16.37 -12.71
C LYS A 28 20.48 -17.57 -11.74
N GLU A 29 21.14 -17.37 -10.61
CA GLU A 29 21.26 -18.43 -9.59
C GLU A 29 19.89 -18.79 -9.02
N LEU A 30 19.07 -17.81 -8.65
CA LEU A 30 17.70 -18.04 -8.20
C LEU A 30 16.86 -18.71 -9.28
N ALA A 31 16.95 -18.28 -10.55
CA ALA A 31 16.25 -18.94 -11.64
C ALA A 31 16.60 -20.41 -11.75
N ALA A 32 17.89 -20.76 -11.64
CA ALA A 32 18.34 -22.14 -11.67
C ALA A 32 17.90 -22.96 -10.45
N GLN A 33 17.84 -22.33 -9.26
CA GLN A 33 17.34 -22.99 -8.03
C GLN A 33 15.83 -23.30 -8.15
N TYR A 34 15.03 -22.34 -8.58
CA TYR A 34 13.59 -22.54 -8.80
C TYR A 34 13.30 -23.58 -9.87
N GLU A 35 14.07 -23.61 -10.96
CA GLU A 35 13.91 -24.61 -12.02
C GLU A 35 14.24 -26.02 -11.51
N ARG A 36 15.34 -26.19 -10.79
CA ARG A 36 15.70 -27.50 -10.17
C ARG A 36 14.64 -27.97 -9.19
N SER A 37 14.08 -27.06 -8.36
CA SER A 37 13.00 -27.40 -7.44
C SER A 37 11.72 -27.76 -8.19
N ALA A 38 11.37 -27.07 -9.27
CA ALA A 38 10.25 -27.43 -10.11
C ALA A 38 10.37 -28.83 -10.73
N GLN A 39 11.55 -29.16 -11.24
CA GLN A 39 11.86 -30.51 -11.80
C GLN A 39 11.74 -31.62 -10.74
N ARG A 40 12.20 -31.37 -9.52
CA ARG A 40 12.06 -32.35 -8.42
C ARG A 40 10.59 -32.54 -8.02
N LEU A 41 9.84 -31.47 -7.90
CA LEU A 41 8.40 -31.55 -7.62
C LEU A 41 7.65 -32.30 -8.71
N GLN A 42 8.00 -32.08 -9.98
CA GLN A 42 7.44 -32.80 -11.10
C GLN A 42 7.77 -34.31 -10.99
N ALA A 43 9.02 -34.67 -10.72
CA ALA A 43 9.43 -36.07 -10.56
C ALA A 43 8.69 -36.74 -9.39
N ASN A 44 8.48 -36.04 -8.27
CA ASN A 44 7.71 -36.55 -7.14
C ASN A 44 6.23 -36.81 -7.51
N ILE A 45 5.63 -35.93 -8.31
CA ILE A 45 4.27 -36.12 -8.83
C ILE A 45 4.21 -37.33 -9.76
N GLU A 46 5.14 -37.47 -10.69
CA GLU A 46 5.21 -38.59 -11.62
C GLU A 46 5.41 -39.93 -10.88
N GLN A 47 6.29 -39.97 -9.88
CA GLN A 47 6.51 -41.11 -9.03
C GLN A 47 5.27 -41.53 -8.22
N LEU A 48 4.54 -40.55 -7.67
CA LEU A 48 3.30 -40.81 -6.96
C LEU A 48 2.28 -41.56 -7.83
N TYR A 49 2.04 -41.05 -9.03
CA TYR A 49 1.06 -41.65 -9.96
C TYR A 49 1.54 -42.98 -10.54
N GLY A 50 2.85 -43.09 -10.86
CA GLY A 50 3.44 -44.34 -11.36
C GLY A 50 3.32 -45.48 -10.36
N LYS A 51 3.71 -45.27 -9.11
CA LYS A 51 3.56 -46.28 -8.05
C LYS A 51 2.12 -46.66 -7.80
N PHE A 52 1.19 -45.69 -7.78
CA PHE A 52 -0.21 -46.01 -7.55
C PHE A 52 -0.82 -46.86 -8.66
N ALA A 53 -0.49 -46.61 -9.90
CA ALA A 53 -0.91 -47.43 -11.02
C ALA A 53 -0.36 -48.84 -10.92
N THR A 54 0.95 -48.97 -10.64
CA THR A 54 1.64 -50.27 -10.55
C THR A 54 1.17 -51.11 -9.38
N ASP A 55 1.08 -50.54 -8.17
CA ASP A 55 0.73 -51.27 -6.95
C ASP A 55 -0.72 -51.81 -6.95
N ASN A 56 -1.61 -51.24 -7.77
CA ASN A 56 -3.00 -51.65 -7.83
C ASN A 56 -3.39 -52.35 -9.15
N GLY A 57 -2.44 -52.64 -10.05
CA GLY A 57 -2.71 -53.24 -11.36
C GLY A 57 -3.72 -52.41 -12.20
N LEU A 58 -3.80 -51.13 -11.95
CA LEU A 58 -4.78 -50.21 -12.52
C LEU A 58 -4.20 -49.43 -13.69
N SER A 59 -5.06 -49.08 -14.63
CA SER A 59 -4.72 -48.01 -15.55
C SER A 59 -4.55 -46.70 -14.78
N MET A 60 -3.74 -45.77 -15.30
CA MET A 60 -3.58 -44.43 -14.70
C MET A 60 -4.94 -43.68 -14.57
N THR A 61 -5.93 -44.03 -15.36
CA THR A 61 -7.28 -43.47 -15.35
C THR A 61 -8.11 -44.00 -14.18
N ASP A 62 -7.99 -45.29 -13.86
CA ASP A 62 -8.76 -45.92 -12.77
C ASP A 62 -8.12 -45.64 -11.42
N ALA A 63 -6.81 -45.57 -11.35
CA ALA A 63 -6.07 -45.10 -10.19
C ALA A 63 -6.51 -43.74 -9.71
N ARG A 64 -6.91 -42.85 -10.62
CA ARG A 64 -7.42 -41.49 -10.34
C ARG A 64 -8.80 -41.47 -9.68
N LYS A 65 -9.67 -42.44 -9.96
CA LYS A 65 -11.03 -42.50 -9.41
C LYS A 65 -11.08 -42.97 -7.96
N LEU A 66 -10.06 -43.66 -7.51
CA LEU A 66 -10.02 -44.33 -6.20
C LEU A 66 -9.40 -43.51 -5.06
N ILE A 67 -8.78 -42.37 -5.34
CA ILE A 67 -8.24 -41.48 -4.31
C ILE A 67 -9.43 -40.71 -3.68
N ASN A 68 -9.87 -41.19 -2.51
CA ASN A 68 -11.16 -40.85 -1.92
C ASN A 68 -11.12 -39.54 -1.09
N GLY A 69 -12.15 -38.69 -1.24
CA GLY A 69 -12.25 -37.37 -0.60
C GLY A 69 -12.50 -37.35 0.92
N ALA A 70 -12.72 -38.52 1.58
CA ALA A 70 -12.93 -38.59 3.04
C ALA A 70 -11.64 -38.64 3.83
N GLU A 71 -10.66 -39.43 3.41
CA GLU A 71 -9.31 -39.51 3.99
C GLU A 71 -8.58 -38.17 3.86
N PHE A 72 -8.81 -37.47 2.75
CA PHE A 72 -8.27 -36.15 2.47
C PHE A 72 -8.70 -35.07 3.48
N ARG A 73 -9.95 -35.08 3.97
CA ARG A 73 -10.44 -34.05 4.91
C ARG A 73 -9.86 -34.18 6.32
N THR A 74 -9.56 -35.38 6.76
CA THR A 74 -8.93 -35.61 8.07
C THR A 74 -7.47 -35.19 8.04
N TRP A 75 -6.76 -35.58 7.00
CA TRP A 75 -5.38 -35.22 6.75
C TRP A 75 -5.15 -33.71 6.64
N ARG A 76 -6.00 -32.96 5.93
CA ARG A 76 -5.89 -31.51 5.78
C ARG A 76 -5.83 -30.79 7.12
N LYS A 77 -6.61 -31.25 8.11
CA LYS A 77 -6.62 -30.65 9.46
C LYS A 77 -5.31 -30.88 10.22
N GLU A 78 -4.68 -32.04 10.06
CA GLU A 78 -3.42 -32.35 10.76
C GLU A 78 -2.25 -31.57 10.18
N VAL A 79 -2.15 -31.47 8.86
CA VAL A 79 -1.07 -30.71 8.20
C VAL A 79 -1.24 -29.19 8.37
N GLU A 80 -2.47 -28.67 8.33
CA GLU A 80 -2.74 -27.26 8.65
C GLU A 80 -2.32 -26.91 10.09
N GLY A 81 -2.46 -27.85 11.04
CA GLY A 81 -1.94 -27.71 12.40
C GLY A 81 -0.41 -27.57 12.43
N TYR A 82 0.32 -28.47 11.78
CA TYR A 82 1.79 -28.41 11.71
C TYR A 82 2.31 -27.16 10.98
N LEU A 83 1.63 -26.71 9.93
CA LEU A 83 1.98 -25.47 9.24
C LEU A 83 1.75 -24.23 10.12
N SER A 84 0.62 -24.19 10.81
CA SER A 84 0.31 -23.10 11.75
C SER A 84 1.35 -23.01 12.87
N ASP A 85 1.82 -24.14 13.37
CA ASP A 85 2.83 -24.19 14.43
C ASP A 85 4.23 -23.83 13.92
N PHE A 86 4.53 -24.17 12.68
CA PHE A 86 5.78 -23.73 12.02
C PHE A 86 5.76 -22.22 11.76
N GLU A 87 4.63 -21.67 11.29
CA GLU A 87 4.43 -20.22 11.11
C GLU A 87 4.68 -19.42 12.40
N LYS A 88 4.19 -19.95 13.53
CA LYS A 88 4.30 -19.27 14.83
C LYS A 88 5.71 -19.35 15.44
N THR A 89 6.45 -20.40 15.17
CA THR A 89 7.65 -20.72 15.93
C THR A 89 8.94 -20.68 15.12
N GLY A 90 8.88 -20.83 13.77
CA GLY A 90 10.06 -20.99 12.92
C GLY A 90 10.93 -22.20 13.33
N ASN A 91 10.38 -23.15 14.08
CA ASN A 91 11.12 -24.17 14.79
C ASN A 91 11.58 -25.30 13.85
N PRO A 92 12.90 -25.54 13.68
CA PRO A 92 13.43 -26.62 12.84
C PRO A 92 12.97 -28.03 13.24
N LYS A 93 12.51 -28.21 14.49
CA LYS A 93 11.99 -29.50 14.97
C LYS A 93 10.70 -29.90 14.26
N ILE A 94 9.87 -28.94 13.86
CA ILE A 94 8.63 -29.22 13.12
C ILE A 94 8.93 -29.78 11.73
N MET A 95 9.98 -29.28 11.07
CA MET A 95 10.47 -29.88 9.81
C MET A 95 11.06 -31.28 10.03
N LEU A 96 11.69 -31.52 11.17
CA LEU A 96 12.19 -32.86 11.54
C LEU A 96 11.01 -33.82 11.78
N GLU A 97 9.92 -33.36 12.39
CA GLU A 97 8.70 -34.15 12.59
C GLU A 97 7.99 -34.42 11.26
N LEU A 98 7.87 -33.46 10.36
CA LEU A 98 7.36 -33.67 9.01
C LEU A 98 8.23 -34.68 8.23
N ASN A 99 9.56 -34.60 8.32
CA ASN A 99 10.47 -35.59 7.75
C ASN A 99 10.27 -36.98 8.37
N THR A 100 10.06 -37.07 9.67
CA THR A 100 9.81 -38.31 10.39
C THR A 100 8.45 -38.92 10.01
N LEU A 101 7.42 -38.09 9.82
CA LEU A 101 6.13 -38.51 9.32
C LEU A 101 6.23 -39.06 7.89
N SER A 102 7.00 -38.41 7.00
CA SER A 102 7.23 -38.91 5.62
C SER A 102 7.90 -40.28 5.55
N MET A 103 8.65 -40.66 6.58
CA MET A 103 9.33 -41.93 6.69
C MET A 103 8.48 -43.06 7.31
N ARG A 104 7.33 -42.76 7.93
CA ARG A 104 6.46 -43.78 8.52
C ARG A 104 5.52 -44.37 7.49
N SER A 105 5.48 -45.70 7.40
CA SER A 105 4.75 -46.50 6.40
C SER A 105 3.20 -46.41 6.45
N ARG A 106 2.63 -45.54 7.30
CA ARG A 106 1.18 -45.32 7.48
C ARG A 106 0.63 -44.06 6.85
N ILE A 107 1.46 -43.26 6.18
CA ILE A 107 1.05 -41.99 5.59
C ILE A 107 0.46 -42.23 4.21
N SER A 108 -0.64 -41.53 3.86
CA SER A 108 -1.18 -41.59 2.52
C SER A 108 -0.17 -41.06 1.49
N ARG A 109 -0.28 -41.51 0.24
CA ARG A 109 0.66 -41.11 -0.83
C ARG A 109 0.60 -39.62 -1.12
N LEU A 110 -0.57 -38.98 -0.88
CA LEU A 110 -0.73 -37.53 -1.00
C LEU A 110 -0.02 -36.79 0.14
N ASP A 111 -0.05 -37.34 1.37
CA ASP A 111 0.68 -36.80 2.52
C ASP A 111 2.18 -36.81 2.27
N LYS A 112 2.68 -37.93 1.72
CA LYS A 112 4.09 -38.03 1.34
C LYS A 112 4.46 -36.97 0.31
N LEU A 113 3.68 -36.84 -0.77
CA LEU A 113 3.96 -35.84 -1.81
C LEU A 113 3.94 -34.43 -1.22
N TYR A 114 3.02 -34.14 -0.32
CA TYR A 114 2.95 -32.85 0.34
C TYR A 114 4.15 -32.59 1.26
N SER A 115 4.52 -33.58 2.06
CA SER A 115 5.72 -33.49 2.91
C SER A 115 6.98 -33.28 2.07
N ASP A 116 7.12 -34.01 0.98
CA ASP A 116 8.24 -33.83 0.04
C ASP A 116 8.23 -32.45 -0.61
N THR A 117 7.04 -31.90 -0.90
CA THR A 117 6.87 -30.52 -1.42
C THR A 117 7.31 -29.49 -0.41
N LEU A 118 6.90 -29.63 0.86
CA LEU A 118 7.31 -28.73 1.94
C LEU A 118 8.82 -28.74 2.16
N ILE A 119 9.43 -29.94 2.16
CA ILE A 119 10.88 -30.11 2.29
C ILE A 119 11.62 -29.42 1.14
N GLU A 120 11.14 -29.58 -0.09
CA GLU A 120 11.79 -28.97 -1.26
C GLU A 120 11.67 -27.43 -1.22
N ILE A 121 10.52 -26.90 -0.81
CA ILE A 121 10.32 -25.46 -0.67
C ILE A 121 11.12 -24.89 0.50
N ASP A 122 11.23 -25.59 1.64
CA ASP A 122 12.11 -25.19 2.75
C ASP A 122 13.57 -25.08 2.29
N LYS A 123 14.06 -26.08 1.56
CA LYS A 123 15.42 -26.05 0.96
C LYS A 123 15.60 -24.87 0.02
N LEU A 124 14.60 -24.60 -0.82
CA LEU A 124 14.60 -23.48 -1.74
C LEU A 124 14.64 -22.15 -0.98
N ASN A 125 13.83 -21.99 0.06
CA ASN A 125 13.80 -20.79 0.89
C ASN A 125 15.13 -20.56 1.61
N ARG A 126 15.72 -21.58 2.25
CA ARG A 126 17.03 -21.48 2.91
C ARG A 126 18.14 -21.08 1.95
N ASN A 127 18.16 -21.67 0.77
CA ASN A 127 19.14 -21.33 -0.24
C ASN A 127 18.93 -19.90 -0.78
N THR A 128 17.68 -19.51 -1.03
CA THR A 128 17.33 -18.16 -1.47
C THR A 128 17.74 -17.13 -0.41
N ASP A 129 17.43 -17.36 0.85
CA ASP A 129 17.78 -16.49 1.97
C ASP A 129 19.32 -16.35 2.10
N LYS A 130 20.04 -17.44 2.05
CA LYS A 130 21.51 -17.44 2.13
C LYS A 130 22.16 -16.65 0.99
N VAL A 131 21.75 -16.91 -0.25
CA VAL A 131 22.32 -16.25 -1.44
C VAL A 131 21.96 -14.77 -1.43
N MET A 132 20.71 -14.44 -1.09
CA MET A 132 20.23 -13.06 -1.02
C MET A 132 20.90 -12.28 0.11
N SER A 133 21.06 -12.88 1.30
CA SER A 133 21.79 -12.27 2.42
C SER A 133 23.23 -11.92 2.02
N SER A 134 23.95 -12.86 1.42
CA SER A 134 25.33 -12.64 0.99
C SER A 134 25.44 -11.52 -0.04
N PHE A 135 24.56 -11.51 -1.04
CA PHE A 135 24.53 -10.52 -2.09
C PHE A 135 24.20 -9.11 -1.56
N LEU A 136 23.19 -8.98 -0.69
CA LEU A 136 22.80 -7.71 -0.11
C LEU A 136 23.87 -7.14 0.85
N LYS A 137 24.54 -8.01 1.62
CA LYS A 137 25.69 -7.61 2.46
C LYS A 137 26.82 -7.04 1.64
N GLU A 138 27.17 -7.72 0.55
CA GLU A 138 28.21 -7.25 -0.37
C GLU A 138 27.81 -5.90 -1.00
N ALA A 139 26.57 -5.78 -1.48
CA ALA A 139 26.04 -4.56 -2.07
C ALA A 139 26.09 -3.38 -1.09
N TYR A 140 25.68 -3.58 0.16
CA TYR A 140 25.74 -2.53 1.18
C TYR A 140 27.17 -2.07 1.43
N LYS A 141 28.10 -3.01 1.71
CA LYS A 141 29.49 -2.71 2.04
C LYS A 141 30.18 -1.95 0.93
N ASP A 142 30.05 -2.47 -0.26
CA ASP A 142 30.70 -1.91 -1.44
C ASP A 142 30.13 -0.53 -1.78
N ASN A 143 28.82 -0.33 -1.73
CA ASN A 143 28.21 0.98 -1.96
C ASN A 143 28.51 1.98 -0.83
N ARG A 144 28.63 1.53 0.42
CA ARG A 144 29.02 2.36 1.57
C ARG A 144 30.41 2.95 1.37
N LEU A 145 31.37 2.12 0.97
CA LEU A 145 32.76 2.52 0.69
C LEU A 145 32.82 3.45 -0.54
N HIS A 146 32.10 3.09 -1.61
CA HIS A 146 32.03 3.90 -2.81
C HIS A 146 31.44 5.30 -2.55
N SER A 147 30.32 5.37 -1.85
CA SER A 147 29.67 6.65 -1.52
C SER A 147 30.57 7.54 -0.66
N ALA A 148 31.21 6.98 0.34
CA ALA A 148 32.15 7.71 1.20
C ALA A 148 33.36 8.24 0.39
N TYR A 149 33.93 7.41 -0.49
CA TYR A 149 35.02 7.81 -1.38
C TYR A 149 34.62 8.96 -2.31
N GLU A 150 33.43 8.90 -2.90
CA GLU A 150 32.96 9.94 -3.81
C GLU A 150 32.62 11.26 -3.07
N LEU A 151 32.20 11.19 -1.81
CA LEU A 151 32.04 12.36 -0.94
C LEU A 151 33.40 12.96 -0.59
N ALA A 152 34.36 12.14 -0.15
CA ALA A 152 35.70 12.58 0.24
C ALA A 152 36.47 13.22 -0.93
N LYS A 153 36.31 12.74 -2.15
CA LYS A 153 36.87 13.38 -3.38
C LYS A 153 36.42 14.83 -3.60
N LYS A 154 35.33 15.22 -2.97
CA LYS A 154 34.78 16.57 -3.03
C LYS A 154 34.92 17.32 -1.71
N GLY A 155 35.78 16.84 -0.83
CA GLY A 155 36.09 17.46 0.45
C GLY A 155 35.00 17.32 1.50
N GLN A 156 34.13 16.30 1.35
CA GLN A 156 33.05 15.99 2.30
C GLN A 156 33.32 14.65 2.99
N GLY A 157 33.38 14.67 4.30
CA GLY A 157 33.50 13.48 5.14
C GLY A 157 34.89 12.85 5.23
N PRO A 158 35.06 11.83 6.07
CA PRO A 158 36.34 11.18 6.34
C PRO A 158 36.77 10.25 5.20
N LEU A 159 38.07 10.12 4.98
CA LEU A 159 38.65 9.18 4.03
C LEU A 159 38.61 7.72 4.53
N ASN A 160 38.64 7.54 5.84
CA ASN A 160 38.63 6.21 6.47
C ASN A 160 37.23 5.89 6.98
N VAL A 161 36.54 4.99 6.26
CA VAL A 161 35.22 4.50 6.64
C VAL A 161 35.34 3.02 7.00
N VAL A 162 35.01 2.69 8.23
CA VAL A 162 34.88 1.31 8.68
C VAL A 162 33.43 0.90 8.51
N VAL A 163 33.20 -0.22 7.82
CA VAL A 163 31.88 -0.81 7.69
C VAL A 163 31.68 -1.86 8.76
N ASP A 164 30.87 -1.56 9.77
CA ASP A 164 30.56 -2.50 10.84
C ASP A 164 29.58 -3.57 10.35
N ASN A 165 29.95 -4.84 10.57
CA ASN A 165 29.09 -5.97 10.23
C ASN A 165 27.76 -5.97 11.01
N LYS A 166 27.74 -5.46 12.26
CA LYS A 166 26.51 -5.35 13.04
C LYS A 166 25.54 -4.35 12.42
N GLN A 167 26.06 -3.21 11.95
CA GLN A 167 25.24 -2.22 11.22
C GLN A 167 24.66 -2.82 9.92
N VAL A 168 25.46 -3.57 9.17
CA VAL A 168 24.97 -4.26 7.98
C VAL A 168 23.83 -5.22 8.31
N GLU A 169 24.00 -6.06 9.33
CA GLU A 169 22.95 -6.99 9.78
C GLU A 169 21.70 -6.25 10.24
N GLN A 170 21.85 -5.15 10.96
CA GLN A 170 20.72 -4.33 11.41
C GLN A 170 19.92 -3.78 10.23
N VAL A 171 20.60 -3.23 9.22
CA VAL A 171 19.93 -2.74 7.99
C VAL A 171 19.17 -3.85 7.29
N LEU A 172 19.79 -5.02 7.11
CA LEU A 172 19.16 -6.13 6.43
C LEU A 172 17.94 -6.71 7.20
N ARG A 173 17.95 -6.61 8.52
CA ARG A 173 16.84 -7.06 9.38
C ARG A 173 15.74 -6.01 9.56
N THR A 174 15.97 -4.77 9.16
CA THR A 174 14.97 -3.70 9.31
C THR A 174 13.75 -3.97 8.44
N PRO A 175 12.53 -4.03 9.01
CA PRO A 175 11.30 -4.26 8.26
C PRO A 175 10.79 -2.96 7.63
N TRP A 176 11.61 -2.32 6.78
CA TRP A 176 11.38 -0.96 6.23
C TRP A 176 10.04 -0.79 5.48
N SER A 177 9.39 -1.89 5.07
CA SER A 177 8.06 -1.88 4.48
C SER A 177 7.18 -2.99 5.07
N GLY A 178 7.16 -3.08 6.41
CA GLY A 178 6.37 -4.02 7.21
C GLY A 178 7.01 -5.39 7.44
N LYS A 179 7.91 -5.86 6.55
CA LYS A 179 8.69 -7.10 6.68
C LYS A 179 10.06 -6.91 6.07
N ASN A 180 11.09 -7.57 6.61
CA ASN A 180 12.39 -7.66 5.98
C ASN A 180 12.41 -8.70 4.86
N TYR A 181 13.51 -8.76 4.09
CA TYR A 181 13.62 -9.67 2.93
C TYR A 181 13.50 -11.15 3.30
N SER A 182 14.06 -11.57 4.43
CA SER A 182 14.01 -12.96 4.89
C SER A 182 12.57 -13.36 5.24
N GLU A 183 11.88 -12.57 6.04
CA GLU A 183 10.45 -12.79 6.36
C GLU A 183 9.57 -12.87 5.09
N ARG A 184 9.92 -12.10 4.05
CA ARG A 184 9.22 -12.17 2.75
C ARG A 184 9.52 -13.45 1.99
N ILE A 185 10.78 -13.95 2.03
CA ILE A 185 11.15 -15.23 1.41
C ILE A 185 10.33 -16.36 2.03
N TRP A 186 10.26 -16.40 3.37
CA TRP A 186 9.53 -17.45 4.08
C TRP A 186 8.02 -17.36 3.81
N ALA A 187 7.42 -16.17 3.87
CA ALA A 187 6.00 -15.98 3.57
C ALA A 187 5.65 -16.34 2.10
N ASN A 188 6.51 -16.00 1.15
CA ASN A 188 6.32 -16.38 -0.25
C ASN A 188 6.44 -17.88 -0.46
N GLY A 189 7.38 -18.54 0.22
CA GLY A 189 7.55 -19.98 0.16
C GLY A 189 6.36 -20.73 0.73
N GLU A 190 5.82 -20.27 1.86
CA GLU A 190 4.60 -20.83 2.44
C GLU A 190 3.41 -20.72 1.49
N LYS A 191 3.19 -19.52 0.92
CA LYS A 191 2.18 -19.31 -0.10
C LYS A 191 2.34 -20.24 -1.29
N LEU A 192 3.59 -20.42 -1.75
CA LEU A 192 3.91 -21.33 -2.84
C LEU A 192 3.56 -22.77 -2.48
N ALA A 193 3.93 -23.25 -1.29
CA ALA A 193 3.63 -24.59 -0.80
C ALA A 193 2.12 -24.88 -0.80
N ARG A 194 1.33 -23.97 -0.24
CA ARG A 194 -0.14 -24.06 -0.24
C ARG A 194 -0.71 -24.06 -1.66
N THR A 195 -0.22 -23.19 -2.53
CA THR A 195 -0.69 -23.12 -3.92
C THR A 195 -0.38 -24.41 -4.69
N ILE A 196 0.79 -25.01 -4.49
CA ILE A 196 1.15 -26.28 -5.12
C ILE A 196 0.27 -27.40 -4.57
N GLN A 197 0.07 -27.45 -3.26
CA GLN A 197 -0.83 -28.41 -2.62
C GLN A 197 -2.23 -28.35 -3.23
N ASP A 198 -2.84 -27.16 -3.25
CA ASP A 198 -4.18 -26.97 -3.80
C ASP A 198 -4.24 -27.37 -5.29
N THR A 199 -3.20 -27.04 -6.05
CA THR A 199 -3.09 -27.41 -7.47
C THR A 199 -3.08 -28.95 -7.63
N VAL A 200 -2.26 -29.64 -6.85
CA VAL A 200 -2.15 -31.10 -6.90
C VAL A 200 -3.47 -31.75 -6.47
N VAL A 201 -3.99 -31.35 -5.34
CA VAL A 201 -5.23 -31.92 -4.78
C VAL A 201 -6.42 -31.73 -5.72
N ASN A 202 -6.66 -30.50 -6.17
CA ASN A 202 -7.73 -30.20 -7.10
C ASN A 202 -7.53 -30.89 -8.45
N GLY A 203 -6.27 -31.04 -8.89
CA GLY A 203 -5.95 -31.77 -10.10
C GLY A 203 -6.27 -33.25 -9.99
N VAL A 204 -5.90 -33.88 -8.87
CA VAL A 204 -6.24 -35.29 -8.55
C VAL A 204 -7.75 -35.49 -8.52
N HIS A 205 -8.49 -34.63 -7.79
CA HIS A 205 -9.95 -34.72 -7.72
C HIS A 205 -10.65 -34.59 -9.08
N ARG A 206 -10.13 -33.73 -9.95
CA ARG A 206 -10.71 -33.53 -11.30
C ARG A 206 -10.20 -34.53 -12.35
N GLY A 207 -9.35 -35.46 -11.98
CA GLY A 207 -8.75 -36.43 -12.90
C GLY A 207 -7.84 -35.80 -13.96
N VAL A 208 -7.18 -34.69 -13.63
CA VAL A 208 -6.24 -34.02 -14.52
C VAL A 208 -5.04 -34.92 -14.84
N SER A 209 -4.56 -34.91 -16.08
CA SER A 209 -3.38 -35.73 -16.46
C SER A 209 -2.12 -35.29 -15.72
N VAL A 210 -1.24 -36.25 -15.44
CA VAL A 210 0.05 -36.00 -14.76
C VAL A 210 0.83 -34.89 -15.45
N ASN A 211 0.94 -34.95 -16.77
CA ASN A 211 1.66 -33.94 -17.56
C ASN A 211 1.05 -32.53 -17.43
N LYS A 212 -0.28 -32.45 -17.38
CA LYS A 212 -0.95 -31.16 -17.20
C LYS A 212 -0.75 -30.63 -15.77
N LEU A 213 -0.84 -31.52 -14.78
CA LEU A 213 -0.60 -31.16 -13.37
C LEU A 213 0.85 -30.70 -13.15
N ALA A 214 1.82 -31.42 -13.71
CA ALA A 214 3.24 -31.05 -13.67
C ALA A 214 3.47 -29.67 -14.30
N LYS A 215 2.83 -29.39 -15.44
CA LYS A 215 2.88 -28.08 -16.09
C LYS A 215 2.28 -26.96 -15.22
N GLU A 216 1.13 -27.20 -14.59
CA GLU A 216 0.51 -26.22 -13.67
C GLU A 216 1.44 -25.93 -12.47
N VAL A 217 2.10 -26.94 -11.89
CA VAL A 217 3.09 -26.76 -10.82
C VAL A 217 4.29 -25.96 -11.32
N GLN A 218 4.81 -26.26 -12.51
CA GLN A 218 5.91 -25.49 -13.12
C GLN A 218 5.55 -24.01 -13.34
N GLU A 219 4.32 -23.74 -13.76
CA GLU A 219 3.80 -22.35 -13.91
C GLU A 219 3.78 -21.63 -12.55
N ARG A 220 3.33 -22.29 -11.46
CA ARG A 220 3.33 -21.72 -10.10
C ARG A 220 4.75 -21.43 -9.61
N MET A 221 5.68 -22.33 -9.86
CA MET A 221 7.10 -22.11 -9.56
C MET A 221 7.67 -20.93 -10.35
N GLY A 222 7.26 -20.76 -11.62
CA GLY A 222 7.63 -19.63 -12.46
C GLY A 222 7.14 -18.28 -11.91
N VAL A 223 5.91 -18.22 -11.38
CA VAL A 223 5.37 -17.01 -10.70
C VAL A 223 6.20 -16.71 -9.45
N SER A 224 6.46 -17.69 -8.60
CA SER A 224 7.25 -17.52 -7.37
C SER A 224 8.69 -17.08 -7.67
N LYS A 225 9.31 -17.61 -8.73
CA LYS A 225 10.61 -17.13 -9.22
C LYS A 225 10.59 -15.63 -9.55
N ASN A 226 9.55 -15.17 -10.25
CA ASN A 226 9.41 -13.76 -10.59
C ASN A 226 9.22 -12.87 -9.35
N ASP A 227 8.53 -13.39 -8.33
CA ASP A 227 8.40 -12.72 -7.03
C ASP A 227 9.73 -12.63 -6.30
N ALA A 228 10.54 -13.69 -6.31
CA ALA A 228 11.90 -13.69 -5.75
C ALA A 228 12.81 -12.67 -6.46
N VAL A 229 12.79 -12.61 -7.78
CA VAL A 229 13.53 -11.61 -8.56
C VAL A 229 13.04 -10.18 -8.25
N ARG A 230 11.72 -10.00 -8.10
CA ARG A 230 11.16 -8.71 -7.69
C ARG A 230 11.66 -8.30 -6.31
N LEU A 231 11.70 -9.24 -5.37
CA LEU A 231 12.21 -9.01 -4.02
C LEU A 231 13.68 -8.61 -4.06
N VAL A 232 14.54 -9.38 -4.74
CA VAL A 232 15.98 -9.06 -4.89
C VAL A 232 16.17 -7.62 -5.38
N ARG A 233 15.50 -7.22 -6.46
CA ARG A 233 15.66 -5.87 -7.03
C ARG A 233 15.17 -4.77 -6.11
N THR A 234 14.11 -5.04 -5.34
CA THR A 234 13.56 -4.04 -4.40
C THR A 234 14.47 -3.89 -3.20
N GLU A 235 14.95 -4.99 -2.63
CA GLU A 235 15.84 -4.98 -1.47
C GLU A 235 17.27 -4.50 -1.83
N LEU A 236 17.74 -4.78 -3.04
CA LEU A 236 18.99 -4.20 -3.53
C LEU A 236 18.91 -2.67 -3.58
N ASN A 237 17.80 -2.13 -4.09
CA ASN A 237 17.58 -0.67 -4.13
C ASN A 237 17.49 -0.10 -2.72
N TYR A 238 16.82 -0.78 -1.78
CA TYR A 238 16.78 -0.39 -0.37
C TYR A 238 18.19 -0.31 0.24
N VAL A 239 18.95 -1.40 0.14
CA VAL A 239 20.29 -1.53 0.71
C VAL A 239 21.24 -0.49 0.11
N HIS A 240 21.15 -0.27 -1.20
CA HIS A 240 21.94 0.74 -1.91
C HIS A 240 21.66 2.16 -1.39
N ASN A 241 20.41 2.56 -1.29
CA ASN A 241 20.03 3.89 -0.82
C ASN A 241 20.29 4.06 0.68
N GLN A 242 20.09 3.02 1.49
CA GLN A 242 20.40 3.06 2.92
C GLN A 242 21.90 3.24 3.16
N SER A 243 22.75 2.51 2.44
CA SER A 243 24.21 2.64 2.56
C SER A 243 24.72 4.03 2.10
N THR A 244 24.08 4.62 1.09
CA THR A 244 24.34 6.00 0.67
C THR A 244 23.92 6.99 1.77
N LEU A 245 22.71 6.82 2.35
CA LEU A 245 22.22 7.65 3.44
C LEU A 245 23.13 7.59 4.68
N ASP A 246 23.62 6.40 5.01
CA ASP A 246 24.57 6.22 6.12
C ASP A 246 25.93 6.88 5.82
N SER A 247 26.33 6.97 4.53
CA SER A 247 27.51 7.74 4.13
C SER A 247 27.28 9.24 4.29
N LEU A 248 26.11 9.74 3.92
CA LEU A 248 25.75 11.14 4.08
C LEU A 248 25.74 11.55 5.56
N ARG A 249 25.14 10.73 6.40
CA ARG A 249 25.09 10.95 7.86
C ARG A 249 26.49 10.99 8.49
N SER A 250 27.36 10.04 8.12
CA SER A 250 28.73 10.00 8.68
C SER A 250 29.67 11.07 8.08
N SER A 251 29.23 11.80 7.06
CA SER A 251 29.94 12.92 6.44
C SER A 251 29.31 14.27 6.80
N ASP A 252 28.40 14.29 7.79
CA ASP A 252 27.69 15.49 8.27
C ASP A 252 27.01 16.28 7.14
N MET A 253 26.52 15.55 6.11
CA MET A 253 25.80 16.17 5.01
C MET A 253 24.39 16.56 5.47
N GLU A 254 24.03 17.84 5.29
CA GLU A 254 22.72 18.36 5.67
C GLU A 254 21.61 17.95 4.70
N PHE A 255 21.94 17.77 3.43
CA PHE A 255 20.94 17.56 2.37
C PHE A 255 21.28 16.40 1.47
N PHE A 256 20.23 15.78 0.91
CA PHE A 256 20.34 14.84 -0.19
C PHE A 256 19.37 15.17 -1.31
N GLN A 257 19.73 14.75 -2.51
CA GLN A 257 18.91 14.89 -3.72
C GLN A 257 18.31 13.55 -4.10
N PHE A 258 17.00 13.50 -4.33
CA PHE A 258 16.34 12.36 -4.95
C PHE A 258 16.57 12.38 -6.46
N ILE A 259 16.94 11.24 -7.03
CA ILE A 259 17.28 11.09 -8.44
C ILE A 259 16.46 9.95 -9.03
N ALA A 260 15.42 10.30 -9.80
CA ALA A 260 14.68 9.30 -10.54
C ALA A 260 15.45 8.85 -11.79
N THR A 261 15.36 7.56 -12.11
CA THR A 261 15.83 7.08 -13.42
C THR A 261 14.90 7.63 -14.51
N MET A 262 15.43 8.39 -15.47
CA MET A 262 14.62 8.92 -16.58
C MET A 262 14.56 7.91 -17.72
N ASP A 263 13.46 7.16 -17.78
CA ASP A 263 13.08 6.30 -18.90
C ASP A 263 11.55 6.09 -18.89
N LYS A 264 10.99 5.39 -19.91
CA LYS A 264 9.54 5.14 -20.05
C LYS A 264 8.93 4.39 -18.88
N ARG A 265 9.72 3.63 -18.12
CA ARG A 265 9.29 2.78 -17.00
C ARG A 265 9.29 3.49 -15.66
N THR A 266 9.69 4.75 -15.60
CA THR A 266 9.73 5.53 -14.36
C THR A 266 8.31 5.77 -13.87
N SER A 267 8.03 5.38 -12.62
CA SER A 267 6.71 5.56 -12.00
C SER A 267 6.37 7.03 -11.77
N SER A 268 5.08 7.33 -11.69
CA SER A 268 4.60 8.69 -11.37
C SER A 268 5.13 9.19 -10.04
N ILE A 269 5.15 8.32 -9.01
CA ILE A 269 5.69 8.63 -7.68
C ILE A 269 7.14 9.09 -7.79
N CYS A 270 8.01 8.30 -8.42
CA CYS A 270 9.42 8.69 -8.57
C CYS A 270 9.62 9.98 -9.37
N ARG A 271 8.75 10.26 -10.37
CA ARG A 271 8.78 11.50 -11.14
C ARG A 271 8.49 12.74 -10.30
N GLN A 272 7.58 12.63 -9.33
CA GLN A 272 7.21 13.72 -8.42
C GLN A 272 8.38 14.09 -7.49
N HIS A 273 9.19 13.10 -7.10
CA HIS A 273 10.36 13.30 -6.24
C HIS A 273 11.61 13.72 -7.02
N ASP A 274 11.62 13.57 -8.34
CA ASP A 274 12.83 13.79 -9.16
C ASP A 274 13.41 15.19 -8.97
N ASN A 275 14.72 15.23 -8.72
CA ASN A 275 15.48 16.46 -8.42
C ASN A 275 15.05 17.21 -7.14
N ASN A 276 14.16 16.69 -6.32
CA ASN A 276 13.87 17.28 -5.02
C ASN A 276 15.08 17.13 -4.08
N ILE A 277 15.29 18.14 -3.26
CA ILE A 277 16.30 18.16 -2.21
C ILE A 277 15.58 18.04 -0.86
N TYR A 278 16.07 17.17 -0.01
CA TYR A 278 15.52 16.89 1.31
C TYR A 278 16.61 16.99 2.38
N PRO A 279 16.27 17.41 3.61
CA PRO A 279 17.19 17.30 4.74
C PRO A 279 17.50 15.83 5.05
N VAL A 280 18.76 15.53 5.39
CA VAL A 280 19.16 14.17 5.81
C VAL A 280 18.47 13.75 7.11
N SER A 281 18.15 14.72 7.97
CA SER A 281 17.39 14.49 9.21
C SER A 281 15.93 14.03 8.98
N GLU A 282 15.36 14.33 7.81
CA GLU A 282 14.00 13.96 7.43
C GLU A 282 13.97 12.75 6.46
N ALA A 283 15.09 12.04 6.32
CA ALA A 283 15.21 10.92 5.40
C ALA A 283 14.41 9.71 5.90
N GLU A 284 13.43 9.30 5.12
CA GLU A 284 12.52 8.20 5.39
C GLU A 284 12.38 7.29 4.17
N VAL A 285 12.73 6.00 4.34
CA VAL A 285 12.63 5.00 3.28
C VAL A 285 11.15 4.72 2.97
N GLY A 286 10.82 4.70 1.67
CA GLY A 286 9.44 4.51 1.22
C GLY A 286 8.66 5.83 1.06
N ASN A 287 9.18 6.94 1.60
CA ASN A 287 8.61 8.27 1.47
C ASN A 287 9.46 9.18 0.56
N ASN A 288 10.64 9.61 1.04
CA ASN A 288 11.54 10.47 0.28
C ASN A 288 12.90 9.83 -0.04
N VAL A 289 13.15 8.63 0.48
CA VAL A 289 14.29 7.77 0.15
C VAL A 289 13.82 6.51 -0.56
N PRO A 290 14.36 6.15 -1.75
CA PRO A 290 13.99 4.91 -2.43
C PRO A 290 14.33 3.65 -1.60
N PRO A 291 13.58 2.55 -1.83
CA PRO A 291 12.57 2.33 -2.84
C PRO A 291 11.19 2.87 -2.43
N LEU A 292 10.50 3.55 -3.34
CA LEU A 292 9.11 4.03 -3.14
C LEU A 292 8.06 3.01 -3.61
N HIS A 293 8.47 2.00 -4.33
CA HIS A 293 7.62 0.93 -4.88
C HIS A 293 8.47 -0.29 -5.25
N PRO A 294 7.86 -1.49 -5.42
CA PRO A 294 8.59 -2.66 -5.91
C PRO A 294 9.32 -2.40 -7.22
N ARG A 295 10.56 -2.91 -7.35
CA ARG A 295 11.46 -2.69 -8.50
C ARG A 295 11.80 -1.23 -8.75
N CYS A 296 11.80 -0.40 -7.70
CA CYS A 296 12.26 0.99 -7.80
C CYS A 296 13.71 1.02 -8.31
N ARG A 297 14.02 2.03 -9.15
CA ARG A 297 15.36 2.24 -9.73
C ARG A 297 15.86 3.65 -9.47
N SER A 298 15.17 4.38 -8.62
CA SER A 298 15.59 5.70 -8.17
C SER A 298 16.69 5.56 -7.12
N THR A 299 17.52 6.58 -7.01
CA THR A 299 18.61 6.62 -6.03
C THR A 299 18.70 8.01 -5.38
N ILE A 300 19.54 8.13 -4.35
CA ILE A 300 19.84 9.41 -3.72
C ILE A 300 21.33 9.76 -3.88
N ALA A 301 21.64 11.05 -3.81
CA ALA A 301 23.01 11.56 -3.75
C ALA A 301 23.10 12.74 -2.79
N GLY A 302 24.29 13.03 -2.27
CA GLY A 302 24.53 14.21 -1.44
C GLY A 302 24.22 15.51 -2.18
N ALA A 303 23.75 16.51 -1.42
CA ALA A 303 23.54 17.88 -1.90
C ALA A 303 24.11 18.89 -0.90
N ILE A 304 24.80 19.91 -1.43
CA ILE A 304 25.46 20.94 -0.62
C ILE A 304 24.46 21.98 -0.09
N SER A 305 23.31 22.11 -0.72
CA SER A 305 22.27 23.09 -0.34
C SER A 305 20.87 22.58 -0.63
N ASN A 306 19.88 23.19 -0.02
CA ASN A 306 18.45 22.91 -0.24
C ASN A 306 17.90 23.45 -1.58
N LYS A 307 18.72 24.07 -2.42
CA LYS A 307 18.28 24.64 -3.71
C LYS A 307 18.36 23.60 -4.81
N LYS A 308 17.25 23.41 -5.54
CA LYS A 308 17.23 22.56 -6.73
C LYS A 308 18.27 23.04 -7.75
N PRO A 309 18.99 22.11 -8.39
CA PRO A 309 19.93 22.49 -9.44
C PRO A 309 19.19 23.10 -10.64
N THR A 310 19.60 24.31 -11.04
CA THR A 310 19.01 25.03 -12.18
C THR A 310 19.87 24.97 -13.43
N SER A 311 21.13 24.52 -13.32
CA SER A 311 22.09 24.45 -14.43
C SER A 311 22.88 23.15 -14.43
N GLY A 312 23.55 22.88 -15.54
CA GLY A 312 24.36 21.68 -15.75
C GLY A 312 23.63 20.60 -16.51
N SER A 313 24.22 19.42 -16.59
CA SER A 313 23.63 18.23 -17.24
C SER A 313 23.43 17.09 -16.28
N ARG A 314 22.44 16.22 -16.58
CA ARG A 314 22.22 14.93 -15.95
C ARG A 314 22.28 13.82 -17.00
N ILE A 315 22.46 12.59 -16.52
CA ILE A 315 22.42 11.40 -17.37
C ILE A 315 21.00 10.86 -17.38
N THR A 316 20.52 10.49 -18.57
CA THR A 316 19.28 9.72 -18.76
C THR A 316 19.59 8.46 -19.53
N LYS A 317 18.72 7.44 -19.42
CA LYS A 317 18.86 6.21 -20.17
C LYS A 317 18.24 6.36 -21.55
N LYS A 318 19.01 6.08 -22.59
CA LYS A 318 18.51 5.97 -23.94
C LYS A 318 17.85 4.60 -24.09
N GLU A 319 16.65 4.55 -24.67
CA GLU A 319 16.00 3.28 -24.93
C GLU A 319 16.86 2.43 -25.87
N PRO A 320 17.04 1.13 -25.55
CA PRO A 320 17.75 0.24 -26.45
C PRO A 320 16.95 0.07 -27.75
N THR A 321 17.64 0.07 -28.88
CA THR A 321 17.04 -0.07 -30.21
C THR A 321 16.76 -1.52 -30.55
N SER A 322 17.43 -2.47 -29.87
CA SER A 322 17.26 -3.92 -30.05
C SER A 322 17.23 -4.67 -28.71
N LYS A 323 16.64 -5.89 -28.73
CA LYS A 323 16.55 -6.77 -27.59
C LYS A 323 17.96 -7.32 -27.26
N GLY A 324 18.52 -6.90 -26.15
CA GLY A 324 19.88 -7.30 -25.71
C GLY A 324 20.93 -6.21 -25.74
N GLU A 325 20.63 -5.04 -26.31
CA GLU A 325 21.52 -3.90 -26.19
C GLU A 325 21.59 -3.35 -24.77
N TRP A 326 22.80 -2.98 -24.37
CA TRP A 326 23.05 -2.30 -23.10
C TRP A 326 22.51 -0.88 -23.13
N THR A 327 21.98 -0.46 -21.99
CA THR A 327 21.50 0.90 -21.80
C THR A 327 22.59 1.92 -22.15
N GLN A 328 22.39 2.66 -23.23
CA GLN A 328 23.23 3.80 -23.56
C GLN A 328 22.78 5.00 -22.74
N TYR A 329 23.74 5.84 -22.36
CA TYR A 329 23.46 7.07 -21.65
C TYR A 329 23.48 8.26 -22.60
N GLN A 330 22.59 9.20 -22.33
CA GLN A 330 22.62 10.51 -22.98
C GLN A 330 22.63 11.62 -21.93
N LYS A 331 23.28 12.72 -22.25
CA LYS A 331 23.24 13.92 -21.40
C LYS A 331 22.03 14.75 -21.78
N VAL A 332 21.30 15.18 -20.77
CA VAL A 332 20.20 16.14 -20.94
C VAL A 332 20.39 17.28 -19.94
N PRO A 333 19.79 18.46 -20.18
CA PRO A 333 19.81 19.55 -19.22
C PRO A 333 19.26 19.10 -17.86
N ARG A 334 19.89 19.53 -16.77
CA ARG A 334 19.52 19.09 -15.43
C ARG A 334 18.16 19.61 -14.99
N ASN A 335 17.79 20.80 -15.47
CA ASN A 335 16.47 21.41 -15.21
C ASN A 335 15.33 20.83 -16.06
N MET A 336 15.64 19.98 -17.07
CA MET A 336 14.63 19.31 -17.87
C MET A 336 13.88 18.30 -17.03
N ASN A 337 12.56 18.49 -16.89
CA ASN A 337 11.68 17.54 -16.19
C ASN A 337 11.30 16.34 -17.07
N TYR A 338 10.63 15.34 -16.47
CA TYR A 338 10.26 14.11 -17.19
C TYR A 338 9.37 14.37 -18.40
N ASN A 339 8.37 15.24 -18.31
CA ASN A 339 7.43 15.50 -19.40
C ASN A 339 8.13 16.21 -20.57
N GLU A 340 9.00 17.16 -20.28
CA GLU A 340 9.84 17.84 -21.28
C GLU A 340 10.81 16.85 -21.95
N TRP A 341 11.48 16.00 -21.15
CA TRP A 341 12.34 14.95 -21.67
C TRP A 341 11.56 13.97 -22.57
N LYS A 342 10.37 13.55 -22.15
CA LYS A 342 9.52 12.63 -22.91
C LYS A 342 9.12 13.26 -24.25
N ALA A 343 8.67 14.51 -24.24
CA ALA A 343 8.27 15.22 -25.44
C ALA A 343 9.42 15.35 -26.45
N VAL A 344 10.66 15.62 -25.98
CA VAL A 344 11.84 15.82 -26.85
C VAL A 344 12.44 14.49 -27.32
N TYR A 345 12.63 13.52 -26.41
CA TYR A 345 13.46 12.34 -26.71
C TYR A 345 12.67 11.05 -26.95
N VAL A 346 11.42 11.00 -26.52
CA VAL A 346 10.57 9.81 -26.66
C VAL A 346 9.47 10.02 -27.68
N ASP A 347 8.58 10.98 -27.44
CA ASP A 347 7.41 11.23 -28.29
C ASP A 347 7.79 12.05 -29.53
N LYS A 348 8.93 12.76 -29.50
CA LYS A 348 9.43 13.64 -30.57
C LYS A 348 8.39 14.67 -31.03
N THR A 349 7.52 15.09 -30.11
CA THR A 349 6.51 16.14 -30.35
C THR A 349 7.11 17.54 -30.28
N LYS A 350 8.37 17.66 -29.81
CA LYS A 350 9.12 18.88 -29.66
C LYS A 350 10.60 18.60 -29.94
N THR A 351 11.30 19.53 -30.59
CA THR A 351 12.76 19.44 -30.77
C THR A 351 13.47 19.94 -29.51
N PHE A 352 14.74 19.56 -29.36
CA PHE A 352 15.58 20.10 -28.28
C PHE A 352 15.81 21.62 -28.46
N ALA A 353 15.82 22.10 -29.70
CA ALA A 353 15.92 23.53 -30.00
C ALA A 353 14.69 24.29 -29.50
N ASP A 354 13.48 23.79 -29.79
CA ASP A 354 12.24 24.41 -29.33
C ASP A 354 12.18 24.47 -27.79
N TRP A 355 12.54 23.37 -27.13
CA TRP A 355 12.61 23.33 -25.66
C TRP A 355 13.62 24.39 -25.14
N ARG A 356 14.77 24.55 -25.82
CA ARG A 356 15.80 25.51 -25.42
C ARG A 356 15.33 26.95 -25.59
N GLU A 357 14.60 27.25 -26.66
CA GLU A 357 14.01 28.57 -26.89
C GLU A 357 12.94 28.90 -25.81
N GLU A 358 12.11 27.96 -25.45
CA GLU A 358 11.14 28.14 -24.36
C GLU A 358 11.80 28.40 -22.99
N GLN A 359 13.01 27.89 -22.77
CA GLN A 359 13.77 28.19 -21.56
C GLN A 359 14.42 29.59 -21.60
N LYS A 360 14.59 30.18 -22.79
CA LYS A 360 15.12 31.56 -22.97
C LYS A 360 14.03 32.62 -22.84
N VAL A 361 12.79 32.31 -23.15
CA VAL A 361 11.65 33.16 -22.81
C VAL A 361 11.65 33.28 -21.30
N GLU A 362 12.06 34.41 -20.77
CA GLU A 362 12.10 34.70 -19.36
C GLU A 362 10.79 34.25 -18.74
N LYS A 363 10.81 33.16 -17.99
CA LYS A 363 9.80 32.96 -16.95
C LYS A 363 9.81 34.27 -16.17
N PRO A 364 8.68 34.95 -16.04
CA PRO A 364 8.63 36.23 -15.31
C PRO A 364 9.48 36.03 -14.06
N LYS A 365 10.46 36.91 -13.83
CA LYS A 365 11.43 36.84 -12.73
C LYS A 365 10.64 36.41 -11.51
N GLN A 366 10.78 35.13 -11.14
CA GLN A 366 10.22 34.72 -9.85
C GLN A 366 10.84 35.70 -8.86
N PRO A 367 10.04 36.40 -8.11
CA PRO A 367 10.56 37.34 -7.14
C PRO A 367 11.62 36.59 -6.37
N LYS A 368 12.79 37.25 -6.12
CA LYS A 368 13.89 36.69 -5.32
C LYS A 368 13.28 35.81 -4.24
N PRO A 369 13.79 34.58 -4.00
CA PRO A 369 13.19 33.72 -3.01
C PRO A 369 13.09 34.51 -1.71
N VAL A 370 11.96 35.13 -1.53
CA VAL A 370 11.45 35.46 -0.22
C VAL A 370 11.52 34.12 0.49
N LYS A 371 12.20 34.04 1.65
CA LYS A 371 12.06 32.91 2.60
C LYS A 371 10.67 32.37 2.41
N PRO A 372 10.47 31.05 2.16
CA PRO A 372 9.14 30.56 1.87
C PRO A 372 8.23 31.26 2.88
N LYS A 373 7.37 32.16 2.39
CA LYS A 373 6.32 32.72 3.26
C LYS A 373 5.67 31.46 3.75
N GLU A 374 5.74 31.23 5.03
CA GLU A 374 4.96 30.21 5.69
C GLU A 374 3.59 30.31 5.07
N VAL A 375 3.21 29.30 4.28
CA VAL A 375 1.94 29.36 3.57
C VAL A 375 0.91 29.45 4.68
N ASN A 376 0.35 30.62 4.86
CA ASN A 376 -0.63 30.85 5.91
C ASN A 376 -1.87 30.04 5.54
N ILE A 377 -1.95 28.83 6.09
CA ILE A 377 -3.09 27.93 5.87
C ILE A 377 -4.40 28.65 6.20
N LYS A 378 -4.39 29.52 7.21
CA LYS A 378 -5.58 30.34 7.57
C LYS A 378 -5.99 31.29 6.45
N ASP A 379 -5.02 31.92 5.78
CA ASP A 379 -5.31 32.81 4.64
C ASP A 379 -5.84 32.03 3.43
N LYS A 380 -5.40 30.81 3.22
CA LYS A 380 -5.97 29.94 2.18
C LYS A 380 -7.39 29.50 2.54
N LEU A 381 -7.62 29.14 3.80
CA LEU A 381 -8.96 28.75 4.28
C LEU A 381 -9.96 29.90 4.20
N SER A 382 -9.55 31.12 4.57
CA SER A 382 -10.43 32.30 4.50
C SER A 382 -10.88 32.66 3.07
N LYS A 383 -10.14 32.21 2.07
CA LYS A 383 -10.42 32.41 0.63
C LYS A 383 -10.95 31.16 -0.06
N PHE A 384 -11.17 30.08 0.68
CA PHE A 384 -11.60 28.80 0.11
C PHE A 384 -13.12 28.81 -0.10
N ASP A 385 -13.53 28.74 -1.35
CA ASP A 385 -14.93 28.69 -1.76
C ASP A 385 -15.32 27.25 -2.12
N THR A 386 -15.99 26.55 -1.20
CA THR A 386 -16.40 25.15 -1.39
C THR A 386 -17.31 24.96 -2.59
N SER A 387 -18.09 25.99 -2.97
CA SER A 387 -19.01 25.87 -4.11
C SER A 387 -18.29 25.77 -5.47
N LYS A 388 -17.04 26.24 -5.55
CA LYS A 388 -16.19 26.23 -6.74
C LYS A 388 -15.01 25.25 -6.65
N ALA A 389 -14.69 24.83 -5.44
CA ALA A 389 -13.56 23.93 -5.20
C ALA A 389 -13.81 22.54 -5.79
N THR A 390 -12.73 21.90 -6.22
CA THR A 390 -12.70 20.48 -6.63
C THR A 390 -12.31 19.58 -5.47
N ALA A 391 -12.57 18.28 -5.59
CA ALA A 391 -12.07 17.29 -4.63
C ALA A 391 -10.54 17.37 -4.49
N GLN A 392 -9.81 17.66 -5.58
CA GLN A 392 -8.35 17.83 -5.54
C GLN A 392 -7.92 19.06 -4.73
N ASP A 393 -8.68 20.16 -4.75
CA ASP A 393 -8.39 21.34 -3.92
C ASP A 393 -8.55 21.03 -2.44
N VAL A 394 -9.59 20.26 -2.09
CA VAL A 394 -9.83 19.77 -0.73
C VAL A 394 -8.68 18.85 -0.26
N ILE A 395 -8.26 17.89 -1.09
CA ILE A 395 -7.10 17.04 -0.82
C ILE A 395 -5.84 17.85 -0.58
N ASN A 396 -5.57 18.84 -1.44
CA ASN A 396 -4.37 19.67 -1.34
C ASN A 396 -4.34 20.46 -0.02
N LEU A 397 -5.48 20.98 0.41
CA LEU A 397 -5.60 21.69 1.68
C LEU A 397 -5.44 20.77 2.88
N GLY A 398 -6.12 19.63 2.88
CA GLY A 398 -5.98 18.61 3.92
C GLY A 398 -4.57 18.07 4.02
N LYS A 399 -3.89 17.88 2.89
CA LYS A 399 -2.47 17.50 2.83
C LYS A 399 -1.57 18.52 3.53
N MET A 400 -1.79 19.82 3.30
CA MET A 400 -1.00 20.88 3.94
C MET A 400 -1.14 20.84 5.46
N VAL A 401 -2.37 20.67 5.97
CA VAL A 401 -2.63 20.57 7.42
C VAL A 401 -2.07 19.27 7.98
N SER A 402 -2.27 18.15 7.29
CA SER A 402 -1.77 16.84 7.70
C SER A 402 -0.25 16.82 7.82
N GLN A 403 0.45 17.42 6.88
CA GLN A 403 1.91 17.52 6.92
C GLN A 403 2.42 18.47 8.00
N LYS A 404 1.75 19.61 8.20
CA LYS A 404 2.15 20.60 9.22
C LYS A 404 2.01 20.06 10.64
N HIS A 405 0.99 19.24 10.90
CA HIS A 405 0.62 18.77 12.24
C HIS A 405 0.80 17.27 12.44
N ASP A 406 1.40 16.57 11.48
CA ASP A 406 1.62 15.11 11.53
C ASP A 406 0.33 14.33 11.89
N ILE A 407 -0.76 14.66 11.21
CA ILE A 407 -2.09 14.12 11.49
C ILE A 407 -2.12 12.59 11.51
N ILE A 408 -1.29 11.94 10.71
CA ILE A 408 -1.24 10.48 10.62
C ILE A 408 -0.95 9.82 11.98
N ASN A 409 -0.16 10.47 12.82
CA ASN A 409 0.16 10.01 14.18
C ASN A 409 -0.89 10.44 15.22
N LEU A 410 -1.81 11.33 14.85
CA LEU A 410 -2.91 11.79 15.72
C LEU A 410 -4.22 11.02 15.50
N ILE A 411 -4.30 10.16 14.46
CA ILE A 411 -5.49 9.36 14.17
C ILE A 411 -5.90 8.55 15.40
N GLY A 412 -7.17 8.71 15.82
CA GLY A 412 -7.74 8.10 17.02
C GLY A 412 -7.55 8.93 18.30
N ASN A 413 -6.67 9.92 18.30
CA ASN A 413 -6.49 10.83 19.44
C ASN A 413 -7.37 12.09 19.25
N LYS A 414 -8.59 11.99 19.72
CA LYS A 414 -9.63 13.04 19.54
C LYS A 414 -9.20 14.40 20.10
N ASP A 415 -8.57 14.42 21.27
CA ASP A 415 -8.18 15.68 21.91
C ASP A 415 -7.11 16.42 21.11
N GLU A 416 -6.12 15.71 20.59
CA GLU A 416 -5.10 16.31 19.74
C GLU A 416 -5.63 16.72 18.38
N LEU A 417 -6.51 15.91 17.76
CA LEU A 417 -7.18 16.29 16.51
C LEU A 417 -8.03 17.57 16.69
N VAL A 418 -8.78 17.67 17.77
CA VAL A 418 -9.55 18.89 18.12
C VAL A 418 -8.63 20.09 18.29
N LYS A 419 -7.50 19.95 19.01
CA LYS A 419 -6.51 21.03 19.13
C LYS A 419 -5.96 21.52 17.79
N VAL A 420 -5.73 20.60 16.86
CA VAL A 420 -5.29 20.98 15.51
C VAL A 420 -6.40 21.65 14.73
N LEU A 421 -7.58 21.07 14.66
CA LEU A 421 -8.72 21.62 13.92
C LEU A 421 -9.14 22.99 14.44
N SER A 422 -9.14 23.18 15.76
CA SER A 422 -9.49 24.45 16.43
C SER A 422 -8.55 25.60 16.08
N GLN A 423 -7.37 25.34 15.54
CA GLN A 423 -6.48 26.40 15.03
C GLN A 423 -7.03 27.03 13.74
N TYR A 424 -7.93 26.36 13.03
CA TYR A 424 -8.38 26.71 11.68
C TYR A 424 -9.87 27.04 11.60
N ARG A 425 -10.72 26.40 12.42
CA ARG A 425 -12.15 26.66 12.51
C ARG A 425 -12.70 26.30 13.89
N GLU A 426 -13.89 26.79 14.20
CA GLU A 426 -14.59 26.46 15.44
C GLU A 426 -14.95 24.96 15.47
N VAL A 427 -14.65 24.28 16.58
CA VAL A 427 -14.91 22.85 16.80
C VAL A 427 -15.78 22.68 18.04
N GLY A 428 -16.68 21.70 17.97
CA GLY A 428 -17.60 21.38 19.04
C GLY A 428 -18.94 22.10 18.91
N TYR A 429 -20.03 21.34 19.11
CA TYR A 429 -21.38 21.88 19.13
C TYR A 429 -22.22 21.16 20.17
N LYS A 430 -22.77 21.93 21.10
CA LYS A 430 -23.69 21.40 22.11
C LYS A 430 -25.09 21.33 21.57
N ILE A 431 -25.62 20.12 21.40
CA ILE A 431 -27.02 19.93 20.94
C ILE A 431 -27.97 20.35 22.06
N PRO A 432 -28.86 21.33 21.81
CA PRO A 432 -29.84 21.77 22.82
C PRO A 432 -30.74 20.60 23.26
N ASN A 433 -31.08 20.58 24.54
CA ASN A 433 -31.96 19.52 25.08
C ASN A 433 -33.30 19.45 24.35
N ALA A 434 -33.86 20.59 23.95
CA ALA A 434 -35.11 20.67 23.20
C ALA A 434 -35.02 20.12 21.76
N SER A 435 -33.82 19.96 21.23
CA SER A 435 -33.58 19.40 19.89
C SER A 435 -33.60 17.84 19.87
N TRP A 436 -33.69 17.21 21.02
CA TRP A 436 -33.83 15.76 21.09
C TRP A 436 -35.31 15.35 21.11
N ALA A 437 -35.66 14.32 20.34
CA ALA A 437 -37.00 13.74 20.48
C ALA A 437 -37.15 13.09 21.88
N GLU A 438 -38.37 13.19 22.44
CA GLU A 438 -38.66 12.80 23.84
C GLU A 438 -38.22 11.39 24.20
N ASP A 439 -38.41 10.43 23.30
CA ASP A 439 -38.11 9.01 23.49
C ASP A 439 -36.71 8.58 23.00
N SER A 440 -35.83 9.56 22.76
CA SER A 440 -34.45 9.28 22.35
C SER A 440 -33.64 8.64 23.48
N VAL A 441 -32.94 7.54 23.14
CA VAL A 441 -32.17 6.74 24.10
C VAL A 441 -31.00 7.54 24.68
N LYS A 442 -30.93 7.67 26.01
CA LYS A 442 -29.92 8.46 26.72
C LYS A 442 -28.47 8.13 26.28
N LYS A 443 -28.10 6.83 26.28
CA LYS A 443 -26.76 6.39 25.87
C LYS A 443 -26.39 6.79 24.44
N ASN A 444 -27.37 6.74 23.52
CA ASN A 444 -27.15 7.17 22.15
C ASN A 444 -26.98 8.69 22.07
N LYS A 445 -27.74 9.48 22.85
CA LYS A 445 -27.57 10.93 22.95
C LYS A 445 -26.15 11.29 23.35
N GLU A 446 -25.60 10.63 24.39
CA GLU A 446 -24.23 10.84 24.88
C GLU A 446 -23.20 10.51 23.80
N MET A 447 -23.35 9.41 23.08
CA MET A 447 -22.42 9.02 22.02
C MET A 447 -22.48 9.97 20.81
N ILE A 448 -23.66 10.40 20.39
CA ILE A 448 -23.86 11.36 19.31
C ILE A 448 -23.29 12.73 19.72
N GLN A 449 -23.55 13.19 20.96
CA GLN A 449 -22.97 14.41 21.49
C GLN A 449 -21.43 14.34 21.46
N GLY A 450 -20.84 13.24 21.88
CA GLY A 450 -19.38 13.04 21.85
C GLY A 450 -18.77 13.13 20.44
N ALA A 451 -19.50 12.80 19.39
CA ALA A 451 -19.06 13.04 18.01
C ALA A 451 -19.19 14.53 17.63
N PHE A 452 -20.27 15.21 18.01
CA PHE A 452 -20.41 16.66 17.79
C PHE A 452 -19.41 17.51 18.60
N ASP A 453 -18.91 16.99 19.70
CA ASP A 453 -17.89 17.70 20.51
C ASP A 453 -16.52 17.80 19.79
N VAL A 454 -16.26 16.93 18.79
CA VAL A 454 -14.99 16.90 18.03
C VAL A 454 -15.14 17.36 16.57
N TYR A 455 -16.37 17.58 16.10
CA TYR A 455 -16.62 18.03 14.73
C TYR A 455 -16.68 19.55 14.62
N PRO A 456 -16.53 20.11 13.40
CA PRO A 456 -16.76 21.53 13.16
C PRO A 456 -18.11 21.97 13.70
N SER A 457 -18.14 23.10 14.40
CA SER A 457 -19.37 23.61 15.04
C SER A 457 -20.50 23.87 14.03
N ASP A 458 -20.13 24.22 12.80
CA ASP A 458 -21.08 24.50 11.72
C ASP A 458 -21.90 23.26 11.33
N TRP A 459 -21.35 22.06 11.49
CA TRP A 459 -22.08 20.82 11.25
C TRP A 459 -23.23 20.60 12.23
N GLY A 460 -23.04 21.00 13.48
CA GLY A 460 -24.13 20.99 14.46
C GLY A 460 -25.13 22.13 14.23
N LYS A 461 -24.65 23.30 13.78
CA LYS A 461 -25.52 24.44 13.43
C LYS A 461 -26.48 24.13 12.27
N MET A 462 -26.11 23.20 11.35
CA MET A 462 -26.99 22.74 10.26
C MET A 462 -28.34 22.23 10.78
N LEU A 463 -28.38 21.63 11.98
CA LEU A 463 -29.63 21.18 12.60
C LEU A 463 -30.55 22.38 12.89
N LYS A 464 -29.98 23.43 13.47
CA LYS A 464 -30.72 24.68 13.79
C LYS A 464 -31.18 25.39 12.52
N ASP A 465 -30.30 25.53 11.54
CA ASP A 465 -30.54 26.25 10.29
C ASP A 465 -31.64 25.58 9.44
N ASN A 466 -31.75 24.26 9.53
CA ASN A 466 -32.78 23.47 8.88
C ASN A 466 -34.01 23.18 9.79
N ASN A 467 -34.08 23.79 10.98
CA ASN A 467 -35.15 23.59 11.96
C ASN A 467 -35.40 22.10 12.28
N LYS A 468 -34.29 21.31 12.43
CA LYS A 468 -34.35 19.89 12.72
C LYS A 468 -33.78 19.56 14.10
N GLY A 469 -34.38 18.61 14.77
CA GLY A 469 -33.84 17.93 15.94
C GLY A 469 -33.34 16.51 15.57
N ILE A 470 -32.91 15.79 16.57
CA ILE A 470 -32.40 14.39 16.42
C ILE A 470 -33.32 13.43 17.18
N ASN A 471 -33.77 12.40 16.46
CA ASN A 471 -34.34 11.21 17.05
C ASN A 471 -33.30 10.08 17.02
N THR A 472 -33.17 9.32 18.12
CA THR A 472 -32.25 8.20 18.19
C THR A 472 -32.80 7.04 19.00
N ARG A 473 -32.70 5.83 18.44
CA ARG A 473 -33.19 4.57 19.07
C ARG A 473 -32.13 3.49 19.00
N LYS A 474 -32.24 2.53 19.89
CA LYS A 474 -31.37 1.36 19.90
C LYS A 474 -31.86 0.34 18.86
N ILE A 475 -30.99 0.02 17.90
CA ILE A 475 -31.25 -0.98 16.86
C ILE A 475 -29.99 -1.85 16.62
N LYS A 476 -30.14 -2.93 15.85
CA LYS A 476 -29.01 -3.84 15.57
C LYS A 476 -27.96 -3.25 14.63
N ARG A 477 -28.37 -2.39 13.66
CA ARG A 477 -27.49 -1.76 12.66
C ARG A 477 -27.75 -0.25 12.64
N GLY A 478 -26.66 0.57 12.65
CA GLY A 478 -26.75 2.02 12.51
C GLY A 478 -27.36 2.43 11.17
N TYR A 479 -28.04 3.56 11.14
CA TYR A 479 -28.47 4.23 9.92
C TYR A 479 -28.89 5.67 10.18
N PHE A 480 -28.74 6.49 9.15
CA PHE A 480 -29.21 7.86 9.07
C PHE A 480 -30.43 7.98 8.15
N PHE A 481 -31.41 8.81 8.56
CA PHE A 481 -32.48 9.29 7.69
C PHE A 481 -32.68 10.79 7.88
N GLY A 482 -32.61 11.52 6.77
CA GLY A 482 -32.78 12.96 6.76
C GLY A 482 -34.20 13.45 7.02
N ASP A 483 -35.19 12.64 6.65
CA ASP A 483 -36.61 12.91 6.94
C ASP A 483 -37.26 11.67 7.54
N ALA A 484 -37.68 11.79 8.78
CA ALA A 484 -38.36 10.71 9.50
C ALA A 484 -39.72 10.31 8.88
N ALA A 485 -40.26 11.17 8.01
CA ALA A 485 -41.56 10.97 7.34
C ALA A 485 -41.43 10.15 6.02
N VAL A 486 -40.26 10.11 5.38
CA VAL A 486 -40.10 9.59 4.00
C VAL A 486 -39.78 8.09 3.92
N THR A 487 -39.55 7.41 5.01
CA THR A 487 -39.35 5.97 4.97
C THR A 487 -40.68 5.27 4.71
N GLY A 488 -40.98 4.91 3.47
CA GLY A 488 -42.15 4.10 3.07
C GLY A 488 -42.23 2.71 3.71
N ARG A 489 -41.41 2.44 4.73
CA ARG A 489 -41.60 1.41 5.74
C ARG A 489 -42.21 2.10 6.95
N PRO A 490 -43.44 1.75 7.35
CA PRO A 490 -44.01 2.28 8.57
C PRO A 490 -42.97 2.02 9.67
N LEU A 491 -42.51 3.07 10.34
CA LEU A 491 -41.83 3.00 11.63
C LEU A 491 -42.86 2.41 12.59
N LYS A 492 -43.15 1.11 12.48
CA LYS A 492 -44.16 0.33 13.22
C LYS A 492 -44.05 0.49 14.73
N TYR A 493 -43.01 1.16 15.21
CA TYR A 493 -42.64 1.27 16.62
C TYR A 493 -42.30 2.69 17.07
N ALA A 494 -42.46 3.73 16.24
CA ALA A 494 -42.12 5.09 16.61
C ALA A 494 -43.36 5.97 16.70
N LYS A 495 -43.90 6.15 17.90
CA LYS A 495 -44.80 7.24 18.23
C LYS A 495 -43.98 8.54 18.42
N ILE A 496 -43.36 9.05 17.34
CA ILE A 496 -42.71 10.36 17.36
C ILE A 496 -43.78 11.38 17.05
N LYS A 497 -44.02 12.33 17.95
CA LYS A 497 -44.82 13.49 17.67
C LYS A 497 -44.07 14.41 16.71
N ASN A 498 -44.70 14.84 15.62
CA ASN A 498 -44.12 15.70 14.59
C ASN A 498 -42.81 15.14 13.99
N PRO A 499 -42.82 13.96 13.33
CA PRO A 499 -41.63 13.28 12.83
C PRO A 499 -40.86 14.13 11.81
N GLU A 500 -41.53 15.07 11.12
CA GLU A 500 -40.92 16.02 10.17
C GLU A 500 -39.94 17.00 10.82
N ARG A 501 -39.99 17.15 12.15
CA ARG A 501 -39.07 18.01 12.92
C ARG A 501 -37.74 17.33 13.23
N TYR A 502 -37.59 16.04 12.94
CA TYR A 502 -36.43 15.27 13.37
C TYR A 502 -35.75 14.53 12.21
N ILE A 503 -34.44 14.58 12.18
CA ILE A 503 -33.63 13.56 11.50
C ILE A 503 -33.49 12.35 12.41
N THR A 504 -33.17 11.22 11.84
CA THR A 504 -32.99 9.98 12.60
C THR A 504 -31.54 9.50 12.51
N ILE A 505 -30.90 9.35 13.66
CA ILE A 505 -29.58 8.71 13.81
C ILE A 505 -29.77 7.53 14.77
N ASN A 506 -29.97 6.34 14.22
CA ASN A 506 -30.18 5.13 15.01
C ASN A 506 -28.91 4.29 15.11
N MET A 507 -28.65 3.74 16.28
CA MET A 507 -27.44 3.00 16.58
C MET A 507 -27.66 1.96 17.68
N ASN A 508 -26.76 0.96 17.75
CA ASN A 508 -26.90 -0.11 18.74
C ASN A 508 -26.46 0.26 20.16
N GLY A 509 -25.88 1.44 20.35
CA GLY A 509 -25.38 1.93 21.65
C GLY A 509 -24.13 1.21 22.16
N VAL A 510 -23.44 0.41 21.30
CA VAL A 510 -22.22 -0.32 21.62
C VAL A 510 -21.07 0.12 20.71
N LYS A 511 -21.30 0.16 19.39
CA LYS A 511 -20.28 0.57 18.42
C LYS A 511 -19.98 2.06 18.54
N LYS A 512 -18.79 2.41 18.99
CA LYS A 512 -18.33 3.79 19.14
C LYS A 512 -18.16 4.52 17.80
N THR A 513 -17.91 3.78 16.73
CA THR A 513 -17.73 4.34 15.36
C THR A 513 -19.04 4.88 14.78
N THR A 514 -20.20 4.29 15.14
CA THR A 514 -21.49 4.58 14.51
C THR A 514 -21.88 6.06 14.53
N PRO A 515 -21.77 6.85 15.64
CA PRO A 515 -22.16 8.26 15.59
C PRO A 515 -21.28 9.07 14.63
N PHE A 516 -19.99 8.75 14.52
CA PHE A 516 -19.08 9.40 13.57
C PHE A 516 -19.49 9.13 12.14
N HIS A 517 -19.88 7.92 11.83
CA HIS A 517 -20.37 7.49 10.53
C HIS A 517 -21.69 8.19 10.15
N GLU A 518 -22.70 8.11 10.99
CA GLU A 518 -24.05 8.60 10.66
C GLU A 518 -24.11 10.13 10.57
N ILE A 519 -23.25 10.85 11.31
CA ILE A 519 -23.14 12.31 11.17
C ILE A 519 -22.49 12.66 9.82
N GLY A 520 -21.59 11.84 9.27
CA GLY A 520 -21.08 12.01 7.92
C GLY A 520 -22.21 12.05 6.88
N HIS A 521 -23.15 11.12 6.97
CA HIS A 521 -24.36 11.13 6.13
C HIS A 521 -25.26 12.35 6.37
N MET A 522 -25.39 12.81 7.61
CA MET A 522 -26.12 14.03 7.94
C MET A 522 -25.49 15.26 7.24
N VAL A 523 -24.17 15.35 7.25
CA VAL A 523 -23.47 16.47 6.59
C VAL A 523 -23.70 16.44 5.09
N GLU A 524 -23.56 15.30 4.43
CA GLU A 524 -23.88 15.19 2.99
C GLU A 524 -25.36 15.46 2.67
N TYR A 525 -26.27 15.18 3.60
CA TYR A 525 -27.68 15.45 3.44
C TYR A 525 -28.01 16.95 3.46
N PHE A 526 -27.43 17.71 4.37
CA PHE A 526 -27.71 19.14 4.52
C PHE A 526 -26.77 20.03 3.68
N ASN A 527 -25.55 19.58 3.38
CA ASN A 527 -24.56 20.36 2.65
C ASN A 527 -24.34 19.78 1.24
N LYS A 528 -24.84 20.52 0.23
CA LYS A 528 -24.74 20.12 -1.19
C LYS A 528 -23.29 20.05 -1.68
N ASP A 529 -22.41 20.92 -1.16
CA ASP A 529 -21.00 20.92 -1.54
C ASP A 529 -20.27 19.70 -0.95
N ALA A 530 -20.58 19.31 0.31
CA ALA A 530 -20.07 18.07 0.88
C ALA A 530 -20.43 16.87 0.00
N LYS A 531 -21.68 16.77 -0.39
CA LYS A 531 -22.18 15.70 -1.25
C LYS A 531 -21.52 15.69 -2.64
N ARG A 532 -21.39 16.88 -3.27
CA ARG A 532 -20.74 17.05 -4.57
C ARG A 532 -19.28 16.64 -4.52
N LEU A 533 -18.52 17.14 -3.54
CA LEU A 533 -17.11 16.87 -3.36
C LEU A 533 -16.84 15.39 -3.08
N SER A 534 -17.68 14.73 -2.27
CA SER A 534 -17.59 13.29 -2.01
C SER A 534 -17.82 12.46 -3.28
N ASN A 535 -18.80 12.81 -4.12
CA ASN A 535 -19.02 12.16 -5.40
C ASN A 535 -17.86 12.38 -6.37
N GLU A 536 -17.36 13.61 -6.47
CA GLU A 536 -16.20 13.94 -7.30
C GLU A 536 -14.94 13.18 -6.87
N PHE A 537 -14.75 12.99 -5.56
CA PHE A 537 -13.67 12.16 -5.03
C PHE A 537 -13.78 10.69 -5.48
N ILE A 538 -14.98 10.09 -5.42
CA ILE A 538 -15.21 8.73 -5.95
C ILE A 538 -14.90 8.70 -7.44
N GLU A 539 -15.45 9.62 -8.24
CA GLU A 539 -15.24 9.64 -9.69
C GLU A 539 -13.76 9.78 -10.06
N MET A 540 -13.04 10.62 -9.36
CA MET A 540 -11.60 10.83 -9.56
C MET A 540 -10.82 9.53 -9.26
N ARG A 541 -11.12 8.87 -8.14
CA ARG A 541 -10.42 7.66 -7.68
C ARG A 541 -10.76 6.44 -8.53
N THR A 542 -11.99 6.30 -8.96
CA THR A 542 -12.52 5.10 -9.64
C THR A 542 -12.69 5.30 -11.15
N LYS A 543 -11.94 6.21 -11.74
CA LYS A 543 -12.03 6.53 -13.17
C LYS A 543 -11.75 5.31 -14.04
N GLY A 544 -12.75 4.91 -14.82
CA GLY A 544 -12.67 3.74 -15.70
C GLY A 544 -13.04 2.41 -15.05
N GLU A 545 -13.43 2.39 -13.79
CA GLU A 545 -13.90 1.19 -13.10
C GLU A 545 -15.40 0.95 -13.32
N VAL A 546 -15.77 -0.33 -13.42
CA VAL A 546 -17.15 -0.78 -13.45
C VAL A 546 -17.66 -1.13 -12.06
N GLU A 547 -18.96 -0.97 -11.84
CA GLU A 547 -19.61 -1.38 -10.61
C GLU A 547 -19.68 -2.89 -10.47
N GLU A 548 -19.24 -3.41 -9.33
CA GLU A 548 -19.34 -4.82 -8.95
C GLU A 548 -20.24 -4.97 -7.71
N LYS A 549 -20.80 -6.18 -7.48
CA LYS A 549 -21.59 -6.44 -6.28
C LYS A 549 -20.68 -6.48 -5.05
N LEU A 550 -21.05 -5.76 -4.00
CA LEU A 550 -20.30 -5.74 -2.73
C LEU A 550 -20.14 -7.13 -2.11
N ASN A 551 -21.15 -8.01 -2.24
CA ASN A 551 -21.04 -9.39 -1.78
C ASN A 551 -19.90 -10.15 -2.45
N ASP A 552 -19.69 -9.93 -3.74
CA ASP A 552 -18.65 -10.61 -4.54
C ASP A 552 -17.27 -10.02 -4.21
N ILE A 553 -17.16 -8.68 -4.13
CA ILE A 553 -15.91 -7.99 -3.79
C ILE A 553 -15.42 -8.37 -2.38
N LEU A 554 -16.34 -8.39 -1.40
CA LEU A 554 -16.02 -8.60 0.01
C LEU A 554 -16.10 -10.07 0.46
N ASN A 555 -16.56 -10.98 -0.42
CA ASN A 555 -16.82 -12.38 -0.10
C ASN A 555 -17.75 -12.56 1.11
N VAL A 556 -18.85 -11.83 1.14
CA VAL A 556 -19.86 -11.87 2.22
C VAL A 556 -21.27 -11.93 1.63
N ARG A 557 -22.27 -12.23 2.45
CA ARG A 557 -23.67 -12.32 2.00
C ARG A 557 -24.61 -11.30 2.67
N CYS A 558 -24.05 -10.23 3.23
CA CYS A 558 -24.84 -9.28 4.03
C CYS A 558 -25.27 -8.00 3.30
N TYR A 559 -24.76 -7.75 2.09
CA TYR A 559 -25.02 -6.51 1.33
C TYR A 559 -26.12 -6.65 0.25
N GLY A 560 -26.76 -7.81 0.11
CA GLY A 560 -27.88 -7.99 -0.82
C GLY A 560 -27.51 -7.67 -2.29
N ARG A 561 -28.14 -6.64 -2.85
CA ARG A 561 -27.91 -6.19 -4.24
C ARG A 561 -27.02 -4.95 -4.35
N GLU A 562 -26.42 -4.50 -3.25
CA GLU A 562 -25.58 -3.31 -3.20
C GLU A 562 -24.35 -3.47 -4.09
N LYS A 563 -23.98 -2.39 -4.78
CA LYS A 563 -22.84 -2.33 -5.69
C LYS A 563 -21.85 -1.26 -5.27
N ALA A 564 -20.60 -1.42 -5.65
CA ALA A 564 -19.53 -0.45 -5.45
C ALA A 564 -18.53 -0.46 -6.60
N LYS A 565 -17.83 0.63 -6.77
CA LYS A 565 -16.59 0.72 -7.52
C LYS A 565 -15.45 0.42 -6.55
N LYS A 566 -14.57 -0.50 -6.92
CA LYS A 566 -13.67 -1.16 -5.98
C LYS A 566 -12.52 -0.29 -5.52
N ASP A 567 -11.88 0.41 -6.44
CA ASP A 567 -10.63 1.13 -6.24
C ASP A 567 -9.68 0.41 -5.24
N ASN A 568 -8.65 1.09 -4.81
CA ASN A 568 -7.77 0.62 -3.73
C ASN A 568 -8.12 1.26 -2.37
N PHE A 569 -9.39 1.56 -2.13
CA PHE A 569 -9.88 2.08 -0.84
C PHE A 569 -9.54 1.14 0.32
N ILE A 570 -9.47 1.70 1.52
CA ILE A 570 -9.31 0.91 2.76
C ILE A 570 -10.48 -0.05 2.98
N SER A 571 -11.64 0.22 2.41
CA SER A 571 -12.77 -0.70 2.27
C SER A 571 -13.49 -0.44 0.94
N PRO A 572 -13.83 -1.46 0.15
CA PRO A 572 -14.65 -1.31 -1.05
C PRO A 572 -16.03 -0.68 -0.79
N TYR A 573 -16.50 -0.75 0.46
CA TYR A 573 -17.76 -0.12 0.89
C TYR A 573 -17.75 1.41 0.69
N ILE A 574 -16.57 2.06 0.70
CA ILE A 574 -16.41 3.50 0.44
C ILE A 574 -16.86 3.87 -0.97
N GLY A 575 -16.59 3.01 -1.95
CA GLY A 575 -17.01 3.19 -3.34
C GLY A 575 -18.45 2.79 -3.63
N LYS A 576 -19.28 2.55 -2.60
CA LYS A 576 -20.69 2.19 -2.76
C LYS A 576 -21.47 3.31 -3.43
N THR A 577 -22.32 2.92 -4.38
CA THR A 577 -23.15 3.82 -5.15
C THR A 577 -24.59 3.79 -4.67
N TYR A 578 -25.21 4.96 -4.59
CA TYR A 578 -26.59 5.15 -4.21
C TYR A 578 -27.38 5.88 -5.30
N SER A 579 -28.62 5.46 -5.56
CA SER A 579 -29.48 6.10 -6.56
C SER A 579 -29.81 7.56 -6.27
N ASN A 580 -29.73 7.98 -4.99
CA ASN A 580 -29.95 9.35 -4.56
C ASN A 580 -28.66 10.20 -4.53
N GLY A 581 -27.52 9.65 -4.98
CA GLY A 581 -26.21 10.30 -5.00
C GLY A 581 -25.56 10.51 -3.63
N SER A 582 -26.03 9.86 -2.57
CA SER A 582 -25.30 9.79 -1.29
C SER A 582 -24.07 8.90 -1.43
N THR A 583 -23.07 9.09 -0.56
CA THR A 583 -21.82 8.32 -0.58
C THR A 583 -21.49 7.73 0.78
N GLU A 584 -20.49 6.86 0.82
CA GLU A 584 -19.88 6.36 2.07
C GLU A 584 -18.50 7.02 2.32
N VAL A 585 -18.12 8.00 1.48
CA VAL A 585 -16.80 8.62 1.55
C VAL A 585 -16.60 9.35 2.87
N LEU A 586 -17.48 10.30 3.16
CA LEU A 586 -17.34 11.12 4.35
C LEU A 586 -17.60 10.29 5.62
N SER A 587 -18.64 9.47 5.63
CA SER A 587 -19.05 8.64 6.77
C SER A 587 -17.94 7.66 7.20
N MET A 588 -17.40 6.87 6.26
CA MET A 588 -16.33 5.90 6.52
C MET A 588 -15.00 6.57 6.88
N GLY A 589 -14.71 7.73 6.28
CA GLY A 589 -13.50 8.48 6.58
C GLY A 589 -13.50 9.07 7.98
N LEU A 590 -14.61 9.64 8.40
CA LEU A 590 -14.75 10.23 9.73
C LEU A 590 -14.63 9.19 10.85
N GLU A 591 -15.30 8.03 10.73
CA GLU A 591 -15.13 6.97 11.71
C GLU A 591 -13.69 6.46 11.75
N SER A 592 -13.01 6.38 10.60
CA SER A 592 -11.63 5.90 10.50
C SER A 592 -10.61 6.89 11.08
N VAL A 593 -10.92 8.18 11.12
CA VAL A 593 -10.06 9.23 11.70
C VAL A 593 -10.26 9.35 13.22
N PHE A 594 -11.50 9.40 13.68
CA PHE A 594 -11.81 9.71 15.09
C PHE A 594 -11.98 8.50 16.00
N GLU A 595 -12.40 7.35 15.45
CA GLU A 595 -12.63 6.11 16.21
C GLU A 595 -12.12 4.89 15.42
N PRO A 596 -10.84 4.86 15.03
CA PRO A 596 -10.28 3.73 14.30
C PRO A 596 -10.38 2.46 15.16
N THR A 597 -10.71 1.34 14.53
CA THR A 597 -10.56 0.03 15.15
C THR A 597 -9.10 -0.42 15.05
N GLU A 598 -8.64 -1.30 15.94
CA GLU A 598 -7.24 -1.79 15.93
C GLU A 598 -6.87 -2.43 14.59
N GLU A 599 -7.79 -3.17 13.98
CA GLU A 599 -7.60 -3.85 12.70
C GLU A 599 -7.86 -2.92 11.48
N GLY A 600 -8.54 -1.78 11.67
CA GLY A 600 -8.98 -0.90 10.59
C GLY A 600 -10.31 -1.31 9.98
N GLN A 601 -10.51 -1.01 8.69
CA GLN A 601 -11.71 -1.31 7.92
C GLN A 601 -11.54 -2.60 7.13
N TYR A 602 -12.61 -3.39 7.02
CA TYR A 602 -12.61 -4.62 6.25
C TYR A 602 -12.50 -4.32 4.75
N LYS A 603 -11.36 -4.70 4.16
CA LYS A 603 -11.03 -4.48 2.74
C LYS A 603 -11.48 -5.63 1.84
N GLY A 604 -11.69 -6.79 2.40
CA GLY A 604 -12.11 -7.99 1.67
C GLY A 604 -11.48 -9.26 2.21
N TRP A 605 -11.58 -10.31 1.42
CA TRP A 605 -11.03 -11.61 1.76
C TRP A 605 -9.81 -11.90 0.89
N ASN A 606 -8.70 -12.22 1.51
CA ASN A 606 -7.54 -12.70 0.78
C ASN A 606 -7.70 -14.22 0.58
N TYR A 607 -8.06 -14.61 -0.64
CA TYR A 607 -8.24 -16.03 -1.00
C TYR A 607 -6.93 -16.83 -0.96
N GLU A 608 -5.78 -16.15 -1.01
CA GLU A 608 -4.47 -16.79 -0.96
C GLU A 608 -4.08 -17.18 0.48
N THR A 609 -4.43 -16.33 1.44
CA THR A 609 -4.11 -16.57 2.86
C THR A 609 -5.27 -17.14 3.65
N GLY A 610 -6.48 -17.20 3.08
CA GLY A 610 -7.69 -17.60 3.79
C GLY A 610 -8.07 -16.68 4.96
N LYS A 611 -7.59 -15.43 4.96
CA LYS A 611 -7.81 -14.47 6.05
C LYS A 611 -8.51 -13.20 5.56
N PRO A 612 -9.26 -12.51 6.41
CA PRO A 612 -9.76 -11.18 6.10
C PRO A 612 -8.60 -10.20 5.93
N VAL A 613 -8.76 -9.27 5.00
CA VAL A 613 -7.82 -8.16 4.80
C VAL A 613 -8.42 -6.93 5.44
N TRP A 614 -7.64 -6.28 6.28
CA TRP A 614 -7.98 -5.03 6.94
C TRP A 614 -7.05 -3.93 6.48
N ALA A 615 -7.51 -2.70 6.47
CA ALA A 615 -6.69 -1.53 6.16
C ALA A 615 -7.15 -0.37 7.04
N THR A 616 -6.20 0.48 7.41
CA THR A 616 -6.46 1.71 8.17
C THR A 616 -6.42 2.92 7.24
N ILE A 617 -6.96 4.04 7.66
CA ILE A 617 -6.89 5.29 6.86
C ILE A 617 -5.43 5.78 6.71
N LYS A 618 -4.49 5.27 7.53
CA LYS A 618 -3.05 5.52 7.39
C LYS A 618 -2.47 4.87 6.12
N ASP A 619 -3.14 3.86 5.57
CA ASP A 619 -2.72 3.15 4.35
C ASP A 619 -3.22 3.84 3.07
N ASP A 620 -4.09 4.86 3.19
CA ASP A 620 -4.64 5.65 2.09
C ASP A 620 -4.51 7.15 2.38
N HIS A 621 -3.32 7.69 2.12
CA HIS A 621 -2.99 9.09 2.42
C HIS A 621 -3.85 10.08 1.64
N GLU A 622 -4.24 9.78 0.41
CA GLU A 622 -5.08 10.66 -0.39
C GLU A 622 -6.48 10.77 0.20
N TYR A 623 -7.02 9.65 0.64
CA TYR A 623 -8.30 9.61 1.34
C TYR A 623 -8.23 10.33 2.70
N LEU A 624 -7.18 10.10 3.48
CA LEU A 624 -6.95 10.84 4.72
C LEU A 624 -6.92 12.36 4.47
N HIS A 625 -6.15 12.79 3.47
CA HIS A 625 -6.06 14.21 3.14
C HIS A 625 -7.39 14.80 2.71
N PHE A 626 -8.19 14.03 1.94
CA PHE A 626 -9.54 14.44 1.57
C PHE A 626 -10.42 14.66 2.82
N ILE A 627 -10.46 13.70 3.75
CA ILE A 627 -11.26 13.80 4.98
C ILE A 627 -10.82 14.98 5.86
N ILE A 628 -9.52 15.19 6.04
CA ILE A 628 -9.01 16.35 6.78
C ILE A 628 -9.39 17.64 6.06
N GLY A 629 -9.30 17.69 4.74
CA GLY A 629 -9.76 18.84 3.95
C GLY A 629 -11.25 19.13 4.15
N MET A 630 -12.10 18.10 4.13
CA MET A 630 -13.55 18.23 4.39
C MET A 630 -13.84 18.77 5.79
N LEU A 631 -13.13 18.28 6.82
CA LEU A 631 -13.24 18.80 8.20
C LEU A 631 -12.86 20.29 8.31
N LEU A 632 -12.05 20.80 7.40
CA LEU A 632 -11.59 22.19 7.41
C LEU A 632 -12.48 23.14 6.59
N THR A 633 -13.19 22.63 5.58
CA THR A 633 -13.82 23.49 4.54
C THR A 633 -15.32 23.37 4.44
N VAL A 634 -15.89 22.21 4.76
CA VAL A 634 -17.32 21.93 4.55
C VAL A 634 -18.19 22.23 5.75
#